data_9c4b50f8a0c07d7782f1383412be133f
#
_entry.id   9c4b50f8a0c07d7782f1383412be133f
#
_cell.length_a   1.000
_cell.length_b   1.000
_cell.length_c   1.000
_cell.angle_alpha   90.00
_cell.angle_beta   90.00
_cell.angle_gamma   90.00
#
_symmetry.space_group_name_H-M   'P 1'
#
loop_
_entity.id
_entity.type
_entity.pdbx_description
1 polymer ?
#
loop_
_entity_poly.entity_id
_entity_poly.type
_entity_poly.pdbx_seq_one_letter_code
_entity_poly.pdbx_strand_id
1 'polypeptide(L)'
;MKKVYLSYHDIHTDCIKLAKLIKKKYNPKKLVIISKGGLIPGSIIAHYLEIEDINIISKRNIKEIKSLEKIIVVDDLINTGKTAEIIKKNIPNSKLVVLYNKKSIKKNCDLSLYKFNSNELIVLPWEKAN
;
A
#
# COMPACT_ATOMS: atom_id res chain seq x y z
N MET A 1 22.42 1.75 -9.87
CA MET A 1 21.29 1.39 -9.04
C MET A 1 20.95 -0.08 -9.27
N LYS A 2 20.82 -0.83 -8.22
CA LYS A 2 20.50 -2.26 -8.29
C LYS A 2 18.99 -2.46 -8.52
N LYS A 3 18.62 -3.13 -9.60
CA LYS A 3 17.22 -3.49 -9.87
C LYS A 3 16.90 -4.80 -9.16
N VAL A 4 15.78 -4.79 -8.42
CA VAL A 4 15.25 -5.97 -7.74
C VAL A 4 13.93 -6.31 -8.38
N TYR A 5 13.91 -7.40 -9.15
CA TYR A 5 12.70 -7.86 -9.86
C TYR A 5 11.90 -8.80 -8.97
N LEU A 6 10.63 -8.48 -8.80
CA LEU A 6 9.71 -9.31 -8.04
C LEU A 6 8.78 -10.05 -8.99
N SER A 7 8.49 -11.31 -8.69
CA SER A 7 7.52 -12.11 -9.42
C SER A 7 6.11 -11.91 -8.85
N TYR A 8 5.09 -12.33 -9.61
CA TYR A 8 3.72 -12.37 -9.05
C TYR A 8 3.63 -13.29 -7.84
N HIS A 9 4.39 -14.38 -7.82
CA HIS A 9 4.44 -15.26 -6.66
C HIS A 9 5.00 -14.55 -5.43
N ASP A 10 6.07 -13.76 -5.61
CA ASP A 10 6.63 -12.95 -4.52
C ASP A 10 5.59 -11.99 -3.96
N ILE A 11 4.88 -11.29 -4.85
CA ILE A 11 3.84 -10.34 -4.44
C ILE A 11 2.71 -11.05 -3.68
N HIS A 12 2.25 -12.20 -4.18
CA HIS A 12 1.18 -12.94 -3.52
C HIS A 12 1.60 -13.35 -2.10
N THR A 13 2.79 -13.91 -1.96
CA THR A 13 3.33 -14.33 -0.67
C THR A 13 3.46 -13.14 0.29
N ASP A 14 4.00 -12.03 -0.20
CA ASP A 14 4.19 -10.83 0.60
C ASP A 14 2.86 -10.19 1.00
N CYS A 15 1.88 -10.20 0.11
CA CYS A 15 0.54 -9.69 0.42
C CYS A 15 -0.14 -10.48 1.54
N ILE A 16 0.03 -11.79 1.56
CA ILE A 16 -0.52 -12.62 2.64
C ILE A 16 0.15 -12.29 3.97
N LYS A 17 1.48 -12.13 3.97
CA LYS A 17 2.21 -11.72 5.18
C LYS A 17 1.73 -10.36 5.68
N LEU A 18 1.58 -9.40 4.77
CA LEU A 18 1.08 -8.06 5.11
C LEU A 18 -0.35 -8.11 5.62
N ALA A 19 -1.22 -8.92 4.99
CA ALA A 19 -2.60 -9.08 5.42
C ALA A 19 -2.69 -9.60 6.86
N LYS A 20 -1.85 -10.56 7.24
CA LYS A 20 -1.79 -11.06 8.62
C LYS A 20 -1.43 -9.96 9.60
N LEU A 21 -0.47 -9.10 9.24
CA LEU A 21 -0.08 -7.95 10.07
C LEU A 21 -1.20 -6.93 10.18
N ILE A 22 -1.89 -6.64 9.08
CA ILE A 22 -3.03 -5.73 9.05
C ILE A 22 -4.14 -6.23 9.97
N LYS A 23 -4.47 -7.51 9.88
CA LYS A 23 -5.50 -8.12 10.73
C LYS A 23 -5.15 -7.99 12.21
N LYS A 24 -3.91 -8.33 12.56
CA LYS A 24 -3.45 -8.28 13.95
C LYS A 24 -3.46 -6.87 14.51
N LYS A 25 -3.00 -5.89 13.71
CA LYS A 25 -2.84 -4.52 14.18
C LYS A 25 -4.14 -3.71 14.13
N TYR A 26 -4.94 -3.90 13.10
CA TYR A 26 -6.10 -3.05 12.83
C TYR A 26 -7.43 -3.79 12.75
N ASN A 27 -7.42 -5.03 12.29
CA ASN A 27 -8.63 -5.84 12.05
C ASN A 27 -9.72 -5.06 11.29
N PRO A 28 -9.43 -4.51 10.09
CA PRO A 28 -10.35 -3.63 9.40
C PRO A 28 -11.55 -4.36 8.81
N LYS A 29 -12.66 -3.64 8.65
CA LYS A 29 -13.86 -4.11 7.93
C LYS A 29 -13.96 -3.47 6.55
N LYS A 30 -13.17 -2.45 6.30
CA LYS A 30 -13.14 -1.69 5.04
C LYS A 30 -11.70 -1.49 4.59
N LEU A 31 -11.49 -1.47 3.28
CA LEU A 31 -10.21 -1.10 2.69
C LEU A 31 -10.41 0.03 1.68
N VAL A 32 -9.43 0.91 1.63
CA VAL A 32 -9.28 1.87 0.55
C VAL A 32 -8.04 1.50 -0.22
N ILE A 33 -8.14 1.35 -1.52
CA ILE A 33 -7.04 0.94 -2.40
C ILE A 33 -6.64 2.10 -3.29
N ILE A 34 -5.36 2.41 -3.33
CA ILE A 34 -4.82 3.44 -4.22
C ILE A 34 -4.57 2.84 -5.61
N SER A 35 -5.25 3.38 -6.61
CA SER A 35 -4.98 2.96 -7.99
C SER A 35 -3.82 3.80 -8.57
N LYS A 36 -2.97 3.25 -9.43
CA LYS A 36 -3.06 1.84 -9.86
C LYS A 36 -2.24 0.88 -9.00
N GLY A 37 -1.22 1.37 -8.33
CA GLY A 37 -0.21 0.54 -7.65
C GLY A 37 -0.79 -0.42 -6.61
N GLY A 38 -1.80 0.01 -5.90
CA GLY A 38 -2.43 -0.81 -4.87
C GLY A 38 -3.47 -1.81 -5.37
N LEU A 39 -3.84 -1.78 -6.66
CA LEU A 39 -4.93 -2.62 -7.17
C LEU A 39 -4.67 -4.12 -6.98
N ILE A 40 -3.51 -4.60 -7.36
CA ILE A 40 -3.18 -6.02 -7.22
C ILE A 40 -2.94 -6.39 -5.76
N PRO A 41 -2.08 -5.69 -5.02
CA PRO A 41 -1.90 -5.98 -3.59
C PRO A 41 -3.20 -5.86 -2.79
N GLY A 42 -3.96 -4.80 -3.03
CA GLY A 42 -5.22 -4.56 -2.32
C GLY A 42 -6.24 -5.66 -2.56
N SER A 43 -6.34 -6.17 -3.78
CA SER A 43 -7.22 -7.28 -4.12
C SER A 43 -6.83 -8.55 -3.36
N ILE A 44 -5.55 -8.91 -3.35
CA ILE A 44 -5.06 -10.10 -2.65
C ILE A 44 -5.35 -9.97 -1.14
N ILE A 45 -5.05 -8.82 -0.56
CA ILE A 45 -5.29 -8.56 0.86
C ILE A 45 -6.78 -8.64 1.20
N ALA A 46 -7.63 -8.03 0.38
CA ALA A 46 -9.09 -8.05 0.59
C ALA A 46 -9.63 -9.48 0.54
N HIS A 47 -9.18 -10.29 -0.42
CA HIS A 47 -9.57 -11.70 -0.49
C HIS A 47 -9.13 -12.48 0.73
N TYR A 48 -7.88 -12.33 1.15
CA TYR A 48 -7.35 -13.04 2.30
C TYR A 48 -8.10 -12.67 3.60
N LEU A 49 -8.42 -11.39 3.77
CA LEU A 49 -9.11 -10.89 4.97
C LEU A 49 -10.65 -10.99 4.86
N GLU A 50 -11.16 -11.44 3.73
CA GLU A 50 -12.61 -11.52 3.46
C GLU A 50 -13.32 -10.18 3.64
N ILE A 51 -12.68 -9.11 3.15
CA ILE A 51 -13.24 -7.76 3.18
C ILE A 51 -13.94 -7.48 1.85
N GLU A 52 -15.24 -7.13 1.92
CA GLU A 52 -16.05 -6.79 0.75
C GLU A 52 -16.25 -5.30 0.56
N ASP A 53 -16.15 -4.53 1.61
CA ASP A 53 -16.32 -3.07 1.56
C ASP A 53 -15.01 -2.42 1.13
N ILE A 54 -14.88 -2.15 -0.16
CA ILE A 54 -13.65 -1.67 -0.79
C ILE A 54 -13.96 -0.42 -1.60
N ASN A 55 -13.17 0.64 -1.36
CA ASN A 55 -13.17 1.84 -2.19
C ASN A 55 -11.83 1.96 -2.91
N ILE A 56 -11.87 2.26 -4.19
CA ILE A 56 -10.67 2.49 -5.00
C ILE A 56 -10.57 3.99 -5.26
N ILE A 57 -9.43 4.57 -4.90
CA ILE A 57 -9.18 6.00 -5.11
C ILE A 57 -7.90 6.22 -5.89
N SER A 58 -7.85 7.35 -6.59
CA SER A 58 -6.63 7.81 -7.25
C SER A 58 -6.18 9.12 -6.60
N LYS A 59 -4.99 9.59 -6.98
CA LYS A 59 -4.51 10.89 -6.54
C LYS A 59 -5.47 12.03 -6.92
N ARG A 60 -6.29 11.83 -7.96
CA ARG A 60 -7.24 12.85 -8.43
C ARG A 60 -8.46 12.99 -7.54
N ASN A 61 -8.96 11.87 -7.01
CA ASN A 61 -10.21 11.88 -6.25
C ASN A 61 -10.06 11.63 -4.76
N ILE A 62 -8.82 11.65 -4.26
CA ILE A 62 -8.57 11.44 -2.84
C ILE A 62 -9.27 12.46 -1.95
N LYS A 63 -9.47 13.68 -2.46
CA LYS A 63 -10.15 14.77 -1.75
C LYS A 63 -11.64 14.51 -1.53
N GLU A 64 -12.22 13.57 -2.29
CA GLU A 64 -13.63 13.22 -2.20
C GLU A 64 -13.92 12.31 -1.01
N ILE A 65 -12.90 11.71 -0.41
CA ILE A 65 -13.09 10.84 0.74
C ILE A 65 -13.22 11.70 1.99
N LYS A 66 -14.43 11.67 2.54
CA LYS A 66 -14.74 12.32 3.80
C LYS A 66 -15.14 11.24 4.79
N SER A 67 -14.24 10.83 5.64
CA SER A 67 -14.55 9.87 6.67
C SER A 67 -13.94 10.31 7.98
N LEU A 68 -14.74 10.26 9.03
CA LEU A 68 -14.29 10.44 10.40
C LEU A 68 -13.79 9.14 11.00
N GLU A 69 -14.07 8.03 10.33
CA GLU A 69 -13.63 6.70 10.76
C GLU A 69 -12.19 6.45 10.37
N LYS A 70 -11.54 5.58 11.13
CA LYS A 70 -10.20 5.12 10.80
C LYS A 70 -10.23 4.26 9.54
N ILE A 71 -9.52 4.69 8.51
CA ILE A 71 -9.48 4.02 7.22
C ILE A 71 -8.11 3.38 7.02
N ILE A 72 -8.10 2.14 6.54
CA ILE A 72 -6.88 1.46 6.12
C ILE A 72 -6.73 1.66 4.62
N VAL A 73 -5.64 2.31 4.22
CA VAL A 73 -5.32 2.61 2.82
C VAL A 73 -4.16 1.74 2.39
N VAL A 74 -4.33 1.03 1.28
CA VAL A 74 -3.33 0.09 0.75
C VAL A 74 -2.72 0.63 -0.54
N ASP A 75 -1.38 0.61 -0.61
CA ASP A 75 -0.61 0.90 -1.80
C ASP A 75 0.52 -0.13 -1.94
N ASP A 76 1.21 -0.15 -3.07
CA ASP A 76 2.28 -1.12 -3.33
C ASP A 76 3.59 -0.73 -2.64
N LEU A 77 4.10 0.47 -2.92
CA LEU A 77 5.37 0.91 -2.35
C LEU A 77 5.42 2.42 -2.14
N ILE A 78 6.34 2.83 -1.28
CA ILE A 78 6.69 4.24 -1.08
C ILE A 78 8.12 4.46 -1.59
N ASN A 79 8.24 5.33 -2.59
CA ASN A 79 9.53 5.72 -3.15
C ASN A 79 9.89 7.16 -2.79
N THR A 80 9.01 8.12 -3.07
CA THR A 80 9.25 9.54 -2.77
C THR A 80 8.47 10.04 -1.56
N GLY A 81 7.42 9.33 -1.16
CA GLY A 81 6.53 9.75 -0.07
C GLY A 81 5.45 10.75 -0.47
N LYS A 82 5.37 11.15 -1.73
CA LYS A 82 4.36 12.13 -2.18
C LYS A 82 2.93 11.65 -1.98
N THR A 83 2.65 10.39 -2.33
CA THR A 83 1.32 9.81 -2.13
C THR A 83 0.96 9.78 -0.65
N ALA A 84 1.91 9.41 0.21
CA ALA A 84 1.71 9.40 1.65
C ALA A 84 1.36 10.80 2.20
N GLU A 85 2.04 11.83 1.71
CA GLU A 85 1.75 13.22 2.09
C GLU A 85 0.33 13.63 1.71
N ILE A 86 -0.08 13.29 0.48
CA ILE A 86 -1.43 13.60 -0.01
C ILE A 86 -2.49 12.89 0.85
N ILE A 87 -2.26 11.64 1.19
CA ILE A 87 -3.18 10.85 2.02
C ILE A 87 -3.31 11.48 3.41
N LYS A 88 -2.20 11.79 4.06
CA LYS A 88 -2.22 12.38 5.40
C LYS A 88 -2.91 13.74 5.43
N LYS A 89 -2.72 14.53 4.39
CA LYS A 89 -3.35 15.85 4.28
C LYS A 89 -4.87 15.75 4.11
N ASN A 90 -5.33 14.81 3.29
CA ASN A 90 -6.75 14.72 2.92
C ASN A 90 -7.54 13.74 3.78
N ILE A 91 -6.89 12.73 4.35
CA ILE A 91 -7.51 11.72 5.19
C ILE A 91 -6.67 11.53 6.46
N PRO A 92 -6.69 12.50 7.39
CA PRO A 92 -5.76 12.49 8.54
C PRO A 92 -5.93 11.29 9.47
N ASN A 93 -7.12 10.69 9.53
CA ASN A 93 -7.37 9.51 10.37
C ASN A 93 -7.03 8.19 9.67
N SER A 94 -6.49 8.22 8.45
CA SER A 94 -6.14 7.01 7.72
C SER A 94 -4.83 6.42 8.23
N LYS A 95 -4.70 5.10 8.01
CA LYS A 95 -3.44 4.38 8.19
C LYS A 95 -3.00 3.88 6.82
N LEU A 96 -1.83 4.31 6.38
CA LEU A 96 -1.26 3.88 5.11
C LEU A 96 -0.44 2.62 5.31
N VAL A 97 -0.77 1.60 4.55
CA VAL A 97 -0.13 0.29 4.58
C VAL A 97 0.43 -0.01 3.20
N VAL A 98 1.70 -0.37 3.13
CA VAL A 98 2.37 -0.68 1.86
C VAL A 98 3.18 -1.96 1.98
N LEU A 99 3.47 -2.60 0.84
CA LEU A 99 4.36 -3.76 0.82
C LEU A 99 5.80 -3.34 1.08
N TYR A 100 6.27 -2.34 0.36
CA TYR A 100 7.69 -1.95 0.36
C TYR A 100 7.84 -0.47 0.63
N ASN A 101 8.71 -0.13 1.57
CA ASN A 101 8.99 1.25 1.94
C ASN A 101 10.48 1.55 1.79
N LYS A 102 10.82 2.63 1.13
CA LYS A 102 12.21 3.06 0.98
C LYS A 102 12.77 3.51 2.33
N LYS A 103 13.93 2.99 2.73
CA LYS A 103 14.53 3.27 4.04
C LYS A 103 14.79 4.75 4.29
N SER A 104 15.14 5.49 3.24
CA SER A 104 15.40 6.92 3.37
C SER A 104 14.16 7.76 3.63
N ILE A 105 12.96 7.19 3.39
CA ILE A 105 11.68 7.87 3.61
C ILE A 105 11.14 7.45 4.97
N LYS A 106 11.31 8.31 5.96
CA LYS A 106 10.86 8.05 7.33
C LYS A 106 9.43 8.54 7.56
N LYS A 107 8.67 7.81 8.38
CA LYS A 107 7.35 8.23 8.90
C LYS A 107 6.25 8.49 7.86
N ASN A 108 6.36 7.93 6.66
CA ASN A 108 5.37 8.15 5.62
C ASN A 108 4.31 7.07 5.50
N CYS A 109 4.51 5.92 6.15
CA CYS A 109 3.48 4.90 6.27
C CYS A 109 3.37 4.40 7.70
N ASP A 110 2.22 3.81 8.01
CA ASP A 110 1.95 3.29 9.35
C ASP A 110 2.36 1.82 9.48
N LEU A 111 2.41 1.10 8.36
CA LEU A 111 2.82 -0.29 8.31
C LEU A 111 3.43 -0.60 6.96
N SER A 112 4.57 -1.24 6.93
CA SER A 112 5.18 -1.79 5.72
C SER A 112 5.70 -3.18 6.00
N LEU A 113 5.71 -4.04 4.98
CA LEU A 113 6.24 -5.38 5.13
C LEU A 113 7.76 -5.37 5.11
N TYR A 114 8.34 -4.74 4.08
CA TYR A 114 9.79 -4.65 3.92
C TYR A 114 10.25 -3.23 3.63
N LYS A 115 11.46 -2.91 4.09
CA LYS A 115 12.15 -1.67 3.75
C LYS A 115 13.26 -1.98 2.77
N PHE A 116 13.38 -1.19 1.70
CA PHE A 116 14.43 -1.35 0.72
C PHE A 116 15.42 -0.18 0.74
N ASN A 117 16.65 -0.45 0.27
CA ASN A 117 17.73 0.54 0.29
C ASN A 117 17.56 1.59 -0.82
N SER A 118 18.12 2.78 -0.59
CA SER A 118 18.04 3.88 -1.56
C SER A 118 18.71 3.56 -2.90
N ASN A 119 19.68 2.62 -2.90
CA ASN A 119 20.37 2.18 -4.12
C ASN A 119 19.66 1.03 -4.82
N GLU A 120 18.52 0.61 -4.33
CA GLU A 120 17.71 -0.43 -4.95
C GLU A 120 16.51 0.18 -5.66
N LEU A 121 16.16 -0.39 -6.82
CA LEU A 121 14.94 -0.09 -7.54
C LEU A 121 14.08 -1.35 -7.57
N ILE A 122 12.95 -1.29 -6.90
CA ILE A 122 11.99 -2.40 -6.92
C ILE A 122 11.22 -2.37 -8.24
N VAL A 123 11.30 -3.44 -9.00
CA VAL A 123 10.54 -3.60 -10.25
C VAL A 123 9.42 -4.59 -10.00
N LEU A 124 8.20 -4.09 -10.03
CA LEU A 124 7.00 -4.88 -9.76
C LEU A 124 6.60 -5.66 -11.02
N PRO A 125 5.98 -6.85 -10.87
CA PRO A 125 5.72 -7.72 -12.03
C PRO A 125 4.73 -7.17 -13.04
N TRP A 126 3.90 -6.20 -12.64
CA TRP A 126 2.96 -5.54 -13.55
C TRP A 126 3.54 -4.31 -14.25
N GLU A 127 4.72 -3.88 -13.88
CA GLU A 127 5.37 -2.75 -14.53
C GLU A 127 5.98 -3.17 -15.87
N LYS A 128 5.93 -2.25 -16.83
CA LYS A 128 6.60 -2.49 -18.10
C LYS A 128 8.11 -2.46 -17.86
N ALA A 129 8.79 -3.50 -18.28
CA ALA A 129 10.24 -3.53 -18.30
C ALA A 129 10.76 -2.66 -19.45
N ASN A 130 11.50 -1.62 -19.11
CA ASN A 130 12.17 -0.77 -20.08
C ASN A 130 13.67 -0.99 -20.00
#